data_22cf5ce0c54c280ac8da1c85626fb1d2
#
_entry.id   22cf5ce0c54c280ac8da1c85626fb1d2
#
_cell.length_a   1.000
_cell.length_b   1.000
_cell.length_c   1.000
_cell.angle_alpha   90.00
_cell.angle_beta   90.00
_cell.angle_gamma   90.00
#
_symmetry.space_group_name_H-M   'P 1'
#
loop_
_entity.id
_entity.type
_entity.pdbx_description
1 polymer ?
#
loop_
_entity_poly.entity_id
_entity_poly.type
_entity_poly.pdbx_seq_one_letter_code
_entity_poly.pdbx_strand_id
1 'polypeptide(L)'
;VRRCSSSHDIENMDIEYESLSGDLMLVWANGTGSNGTNGVRYRTCPGGIPTCTWGAVTTPPTFLDDATSLDISANPSTDEIVFASIGNAGGDLQLGYWNGSIWTDTANADTSCTVPYTASKLVATGWLVGASSTRSVVVYSDLNSGNINWYTGNAGVFTRQPDFVPTPAIATSRGYMDIHMDPVDKAQLMYLTSDSLSDLYAKRLVLSGTSTLTWTNSDGVALETTLPQVISSPFSFAFWKK
;
A
#
# COMPACT_ATOMS: atom_id res chain seq x y z
N VAL A 1 -20.58 -2.13 18.73
CA VAL A 1 -20.03 -2.58 17.45
C VAL A 1 -20.49 -1.56 16.41
N ARG A 2 -19.60 -0.65 16.00
CA ARG A 2 -19.90 0.24 14.88
C ARG A 2 -19.63 -0.55 13.60
N ARG A 3 -20.54 -0.49 12.67
CA ARG A 3 -20.34 -1.04 11.33
C ARG A 3 -19.31 -0.17 10.61
N CYS A 4 -18.29 -0.78 10.03
CA CYS A 4 -17.59 -0.19 8.91
C CYS A 4 -18.62 -0.15 7.77
N SER A 5 -19.38 0.91 7.68
CA SER A 5 -20.43 0.99 6.69
C SER A 5 -20.21 2.21 5.84
N SER A 6 -19.74 1.98 4.68
CA SER A 6 -20.15 2.75 3.53
C SER A 6 -20.62 1.75 2.48
N SER A 7 -21.42 2.19 1.56
CA SER A 7 -21.90 1.41 0.42
C SER A 7 -20.78 1.04 -0.58
N HIS A 8 -19.53 0.98 -0.14
CA HIS A 8 -18.36 0.73 -0.95
C HIS A 8 -17.51 -0.33 -0.25
N ASP A 9 -17.09 -1.34 -0.99
CA ASP A 9 -16.12 -2.36 -0.56
C ASP A 9 -14.72 -1.73 -0.56
N ILE A 10 -14.42 -0.95 0.48
CA ILE A 10 -13.12 -0.27 0.64
C ILE A 10 -12.26 -1.10 1.57
N GLU A 11 -11.02 -1.36 1.18
CA GLU A 11 -10.04 -1.99 2.05
C GLU A 11 -9.54 -0.95 3.07
N ASN A 12 -10.13 -0.98 4.25
CA ASN A 12 -9.91 -0.01 5.31
C ASN A 12 -9.31 -0.62 6.58
N MET A 13 -8.79 -1.81 6.50
CA MET A 13 -8.02 -2.49 7.56
C MET A 13 -7.02 -3.46 6.96
N ASP A 14 -5.90 -3.61 7.63
CA ASP A 14 -4.86 -4.55 7.25
C ASP A 14 -4.08 -5.05 8.46
N ILE A 15 -3.41 -6.19 8.30
CA ILE A 15 -2.72 -6.89 9.39
C ILE A 15 -1.42 -7.50 8.89
N GLU A 16 -0.34 -7.26 9.63
CA GLU A 16 0.99 -7.76 9.30
C GLU A 16 1.75 -8.27 10.53
N TYR A 17 2.70 -9.16 10.30
CA TYR A 17 3.64 -9.65 11.31
C TYR A 17 4.99 -8.96 11.16
N GLU A 18 5.53 -8.48 12.27
CA GLU A 18 6.95 -8.13 12.35
C GLU A 18 7.82 -9.38 12.14
N SER A 19 8.81 -9.27 11.28
CA SER A 19 9.50 -10.47 10.75
C SER A 19 10.45 -11.13 11.75
N LEU A 20 10.98 -10.39 12.72
CA LEU A 20 11.91 -10.93 13.71
C LEU A 20 11.24 -11.20 15.05
N SER A 21 10.44 -10.26 15.56
CA SER A 21 9.74 -10.41 16.83
C SER A 21 8.55 -11.36 16.73
N GLY A 22 7.93 -11.44 15.56
CA GLY A 22 6.67 -12.14 15.36
C GLY A 22 5.47 -11.39 15.95
N ASP A 23 5.65 -10.15 16.37
CA ASP A 23 4.58 -9.29 16.85
C ASP A 23 3.62 -8.97 15.72
N LEU A 24 2.34 -8.98 16.05
CA LEU A 24 1.28 -8.72 15.07
C LEU A 24 0.84 -7.26 15.17
N MET A 25 0.70 -6.60 14.04
CA MET A 25 0.14 -5.26 13.94
C MET A 25 -1.15 -5.29 13.13
N LEU A 26 -2.21 -4.76 13.72
CA LEU A 26 -3.49 -4.50 13.07
C LEU A 26 -3.67 -3.00 12.94
N VAL A 27 -3.95 -2.53 11.74
CA VAL A 27 -4.25 -1.13 11.42
C VAL A 27 -5.63 -1.02 10.79
N TRP A 28 -6.39 0.00 11.12
CA TRP A 28 -7.70 0.21 10.52
C TRP A 28 -8.11 1.68 10.48
N ALA A 29 -8.96 2.04 9.53
CA ALA A 29 -9.63 3.33 9.47
C ALA A 29 -10.74 3.41 10.53
N ASN A 30 -10.80 4.52 11.27
CA ASN A 30 -11.77 4.68 12.36
C ASN A 30 -13.14 5.22 11.92
N GLY A 31 -13.27 5.66 10.68
CA GLY A 31 -14.55 5.95 10.00
C GLY A 31 -15.52 6.91 10.70
N THR A 32 -15.05 7.95 11.38
CA THR A 32 -15.94 8.90 12.04
C THR A 32 -15.97 10.29 11.41
N GLY A 33 -15.69 10.36 10.13
CA GLY A 33 -15.99 11.47 9.23
C GLY A 33 -15.61 12.87 9.69
N SER A 34 -15.33 13.71 8.82
CA SER A 34 -15.01 15.13 8.85
C SER A 34 -13.67 15.51 9.52
N ASN A 35 -12.72 15.72 8.64
CA ASN A 35 -11.53 16.55 8.81
C ASN A 35 -10.86 16.57 10.21
N GLY A 36 -9.85 15.75 10.34
CA GLY A 36 -8.78 16.10 11.27
C GLY A 36 -8.80 15.43 12.64
N THR A 37 -9.64 14.44 12.91
CA THR A 37 -9.59 13.77 14.20
C THR A 37 -9.85 12.27 14.07
N ASN A 38 -8.79 11.46 14.22
CA ASN A 38 -8.86 10.02 14.42
C ASN A 38 -8.95 9.14 13.16
N GLY A 39 -8.29 9.49 12.07
CA GLY A 39 -8.38 8.77 10.81
C GLY A 39 -7.95 7.32 10.85
N VAL A 40 -6.82 7.02 11.49
CA VAL A 40 -6.26 5.67 11.56
C VAL A 40 -6.04 5.25 13.01
N ARG A 41 -6.24 3.97 13.28
CA ARG A 41 -5.99 3.32 14.57
C ARG A 41 -5.13 2.09 14.36
N TYR A 42 -4.39 1.71 15.39
CA TYR A 42 -3.65 0.46 15.39
C TYR A 42 -3.65 -0.22 16.76
N ARG A 43 -3.31 -1.48 16.74
CA ARG A 43 -2.97 -2.30 17.92
C ARG A 43 -1.83 -3.23 17.59
N THR A 44 -1.02 -3.50 18.57
CA THR A 44 0.00 -4.55 18.49
C THR A 44 -0.39 -5.74 19.35
N CYS A 45 0.12 -6.89 18.98
CA CYS A 45 -0.09 -8.15 19.68
C CYS A 45 1.26 -8.85 19.84
N PRO A 46 1.99 -8.56 20.93
CA PRO A 46 3.32 -9.11 21.16
C PRO A 46 3.35 -10.64 21.20
N GLY A 47 4.32 -11.22 20.52
CA GLY A 47 4.51 -12.67 20.44
C GLY A 47 3.56 -13.40 19.49
N GLY A 48 2.73 -12.68 18.74
CA GLY A 48 1.83 -13.26 17.73
C GLY A 48 0.77 -14.22 18.27
N ILE A 49 -0.08 -14.72 17.35
CA ILE A 49 -1.13 -15.70 17.68
C ILE A 49 -0.50 -17.10 17.83
N PRO A 50 -0.96 -17.97 18.75
CA PRO A 50 -2.18 -17.86 19.56
C PRO A 50 -2.00 -17.29 20.96
N THR A 51 -0.83 -16.86 21.33
CA THR A 51 -0.49 -16.53 22.73
C THR A 51 -0.54 -15.06 23.06
N CYS A 52 -0.67 -14.19 22.06
CA CYS A 52 -0.64 -12.77 22.27
C CYS A 52 -1.89 -12.21 22.93
N THR A 53 -1.71 -11.13 23.66
CA THR A 53 -2.79 -10.29 24.16
C THR A 53 -2.74 -8.95 23.45
N TRP A 54 -3.83 -8.58 22.78
CA TRP A 54 -3.92 -7.30 22.08
C TRP A 54 -3.70 -6.12 23.03
N GLY A 55 -2.74 -5.28 22.71
CA GLY A 55 -2.49 -4.02 23.41
C GLY A 55 -3.65 -3.04 23.33
N ALA A 56 -3.50 -1.86 23.91
CA ALA A 56 -4.48 -0.80 23.82
C ALA A 56 -4.65 -0.30 22.36
N VAL A 57 -5.84 0.22 22.04
CA VAL A 57 -6.05 0.95 20.78
C VAL A 57 -5.27 2.26 20.84
N THR A 58 -4.45 2.49 19.85
CA THR A 58 -3.60 3.68 19.78
C THR A 58 -3.79 4.37 18.42
N THR A 59 -3.54 5.67 18.40
CA THR A 59 -3.50 6.47 17.15
C THR A 59 -2.05 6.73 16.81
N PRO A 60 -1.60 6.51 15.58
CA PRO A 60 -0.31 7.04 15.12
C PRO A 60 -0.30 8.57 15.24
N PRO A 61 0.85 9.19 15.52
CA PRO A 61 0.92 10.59 15.93
C PRO A 61 0.31 11.61 14.97
N THR A 62 0.36 11.40 13.66
CA THR A 62 -0.04 12.40 12.64
C THR A 62 -1.03 11.92 11.60
N PHE A 63 -1.55 10.69 11.71
CA PHE A 63 -2.59 10.21 10.79
C PHE A 63 -3.96 10.77 11.14
N LEU A 64 -4.22 11.97 10.68
CA LEU A 64 -5.37 12.77 11.09
C LEU A 64 -6.59 12.60 10.20
N ASP A 65 -6.43 12.13 8.95
CA ASP A 65 -7.53 12.01 8.00
C ASP A 65 -8.17 10.63 8.01
N ASP A 66 -9.47 10.60 7.74
CA ASP A 66 -10.19 9.35 7.53
C ASP A 66 -9.64 8.63 6.31
N ALA A 67 -9.03 7.46 6.51
CA ALA A 67 -8.55 6.65 5.42
C ALA A 67 -9.71 5.98 4.66
N THR A 68 -9.72 6.14 3.36
CA THR A 68 -10.62 5.40 2.46
C THR A 68 -9.99 4.12 1.95
N SER A 69 -8.68 4.11 1.82
CA SER A 69 -7.88 2.94 1.47
C SER A 69 -6.62 2.98 2.30
N LEU A 70 -6.21 1.87 2.85
CA LEU A 70 -4.96 1.73 3.57
C LEU A 70 -4.31 0.38 3.29
N ASP A 71 -3.01 0.32 3.48
CA ASP A 71 -2.20 -0.88 3.31
C ASP A 71 -0.95 -0.81 4.17
N ILE A 72 -0.53 -1.94 4.72
CA ILE A 72 0.72 -2.08 5.47
C ILE A 72 1.52 -3.26 4.94
N SER A 73 2.84 -3.17 5.05
CA SER A 73 3.73 -4.27 4.68
C SER A 73 4.94 -4.33 5.60
N ALA A 74 5.24 -5.52 6.10
CA ALA A 74 6.39 -5.75 6.95
C ALA A 74 7.67 -5.95 6.12
N ASN A 75 8.78 -5.41 6.63
CA ASN A 75 10.10 -5.68 6.08
C ASN A 75 10.47 -7.14 6.38
N PRO A 76 10.79 -7.96 5.37
CA PRO A 76 11.06 -9.38 5.56
C PRO A 76 12.36 -9.70 6.31
N SER A 77 13.09 -8.68 6.76
CA SER A 77 14.41 -8.83 7.41
C SER A 77 14.53 -8.09 8.74
N THR A 78 13.55 -7.27 9.10
CA THR A 78 13.51 -6.46 10.33
C THR A 78 12.08 -6.39 10.87
N ASP A 79 11.88 -5.72 12.00
CA ASP A 79 10.55 -5.44 12.55
C ASP A 79 9.94 -4.12 12.05
N GLU A 80 10.46 -3.62 10.94
CA GLU A 80 9.96 -2.42 10.31
C GLU A 80 8.68 -2.70 9.52
N ILE A 81 7.73 -1.77 9.58
CA ILE A 81 6.50 -1.81 8.79
C ILE A 81 6.33 -0.47 8.06
N VAL A 82 6.04 -0.53 6.78
CA VAL A 82 5.59 0.63 6.01
C VAL A 82 4.07 0.67 6.02
N PHE A 83 3.53 1.87 6.15
CA PHE A 83 2.10 2.17 6.08
C PHE A 83 1.85 3.21 5.00
N ALA A 84 0.74 3.06 4.31
CA ALA A 84 0.21 4.10 3.45
C ALA A 84 -1.32 4.15 3.52
N SER A 85 -1.88 5.34 3.42
CA SER A 85 -3.32 5.51 3.28
C SER A 85 -3.66 6.71 2.41
N ILE A 86 -4.85 6.66 1.81
CA ILE A 86 -5.43 7.80 1.10
C ILE A 86 -6.65 8.27 1.90
N GLY A 87 -6.66 9.56 2.24
CA GLY A 87 -7.70 10.20 3.03
C GLY A 87 -8.95 10.55 2.21
N ASN A 88 -10.09 10.64 2.89
CA ASN A 88 -11.39 10.94 2.28
C ASN A 88 -11.58 12.45 2.03
N ALA A 89 -11.08 13.29 2.93
CA ALA A 89 -11.46 14.70 2.97
C ALA A 89 -10.71 15.61 1.99
N GLY A 90 -9.54 15.21 1.52
CA GLY A 90 -8.71 15.98 0.59
C GLY A 90 -8.04 15.11 -0.48
N GLY A 91 -8.20 13.79 -0.40
CA GLY A 91 -7.45 12.88 -1.24
C GLY A 91 -5.96 12.83 -0.87
N ASP A 92 -5.62 13.16 0.36
CA ASP A 92 -4.22 13.22 0.80
C ASP A 92 -3.62 11.82 0.95
N LEU A 93 -2.44 11.61 0.39
CA LEU A 93 -1.62 10.43 0.66
C LEU A 93 -0.86 10.63 1.97
N GLN A 94 -1.09 9.74 2.91
CA GLN A 94 -0.36 9.67 4.17
C GLN A 94 0.59 8.48 4.15
N LEU A 95 1.82 8.70 4.59
CA LEU A 95 2.86 7.67 4.68
C LEU A 95 3.33 7.56 6.12
N GLY A 96 3.57 6.33 6.57
CA GLY A 96 4.10 6.06 7.89
C GLY A 96 5.13 4.94 7.87
N TYR A 97 5.98 4.98 8.88
CA TYR A 97 7.02 4.00 9.06
C TYR A 97 7.11 3.62 10.54
N TRP A 98 6.94 2.36 10.81
CA TRP A 98 7.15 1.75 12.12
C TRP A 98 8.56 1.15 12.16
N ASN A 99 9.31 1.49 13.19
CA ASN A 99 10.70 1.04 13.33
C ASN A 99 10.88 -0.18 14.25
N GLY A 100 9.80 -0.90 14.52
CA GLY A 100 9.75 -1.99 15.50
C GLY A 100 9.34 -1.53 16.91
N SER A 101 9.12 -0.22 17.14
CA SER A 101 8.78 0.31 18.47
C SER A 101 7.89 1.55 18.43
N ILE A 102 8.11 2.44 17.49
CA ILE A 102 7.38 3.70 17.36
C ILE A 102 7.10 4.01 15.88
N TRP A 103 6.02 4.73 15.65
CA TRP A 103 5.73 5.34 14.35
C TRP A 103 6.54 6.62 14.14
N THR A 104 7.12 6.72 12.95
CA THR A 104 7.56 7.99 12.35
C THR A 104 6.76 8.16 11.08
N ASP A 105 6.12 9.29 10.92
CA ASP A 105 5.17 9.52 9.84
C ASP A 105 5.55 10.76 9.05
N THR A 106 5.20 10.70 7.78
CA THR A 106 5.20 11.86 6.91
C THR A 106 3.74 12.17 6.60
N ALA A 107 3.18 13.12 7.34
CA ALA A 107 1.82 13.60 7.05
C ALA A 107 1.78 14.22 5.65
N ASN A 108 0.71 13.93 4.90
CA ASN A 108 0.39 14.57 3.62
C ASN A 108 1.57 14.55 2.63
N ALA A 109 2.02 13.38 2.28
CA ALA A 109 3.09 13.20 1.29
C ALA A 109 2.67 13.70 -0.10
N ASP A 110 1.37 13.61 -0.42
CA ASP A 110 0.77 14.22 -1.61
C ASP A 110 -0.63 14.73 -1.23
N THR A 111 -0.92 16.00 -1.51
CA THR A 111 -2.17 16.67 -1.16
C THR A 111 -3.11 16.83 -2.37
N SER A 112 -2.77 16.24 -3.48
CA SER A 112 -3.50 16.38 -4.76
C SER A 112 -4.11 15.08 -5.27
N CYS A 113 -4.05 14.00 -4.48
CA CYS A 113 -4.64 12.72 -4.86
C CYS A 113 -6.16 12.85 -4.96
N THR A 114 -6.70 12.79 -6.16
CA THR A 114 -8.15 12.77 -6.34
C THR A 114 -8.64 11.32 -6.25
N VAL A 115 -9.46 11.02 -5.27
CA VAL A 115 -9.96 9.68 -4.99
C VAL A 115 -11.30 9.44 -5.70
N PRO A 116 -11.42 8.42 -6.57
CA PRO A 116 -12.74 7.98 -7.00
C PRO A 116 -13.44 7.28 -5.82
N TYR A 117 -14.61 7.75 -5.47
CA TYR A 117 -15.43 7.15 -4.41
C TYR A 117 -15.85 5.68 -4.66
N THR A 118 -15.41 5.10 -5.77
CA THR A 118 -15.83 3.77 -6.24
C THR A 118 -14.72 2.73 -6.31
N ALA A 119 -13.47 3.09 -6.01
CA ALA A 119 -12.35 2.17 -6.09
C ALA A 119 -12.09 1.48 -4.74
N SER A 120 -11.71 0.21 -4.78
CA SER A 120 -11.59 -0.62 -3.57
C SER A 120 -10.21 -0.58 -2.91
N LYS A 121 -9.12 -0.49 -3.67
CA LYS A 121 -7.75 -0.39 -3.13
C LYS A 121 -6.95 0.60 -3.96
N LEU A 122 -6.65 1.76 -3.39
CA LEU A 122 -6.02 2.89 -4.07
C LEU A 122 -4.57 3.09 -3.69
N VAL A 123 -4.08 2.30 -2.77
CA VAL A 123 -2.70 2.31 -2.28
C VAL A 123 -2.24 0.89 -2.03
N ALA A 124 -0.98 0.61 -2.30
CA ALA A 124 -0.34 -0.64 -1.95
C ALA A 124 1.10 -0.41 -1.53
N THR A 125 1.56 -1.20 -0.56
CA THR A 125 2.87 -1.09 0.06
C THR A 125 3.66 -2.38 -0.09
N GLY A 126 4.99 -2.29 -0.11
CA GLY A 126 5.85 -3.46 -0.19
C GLY A 126 7.29 -3.12 0.09
N TRP A 127 8.14 -4.13 -0.02
CA TRP A 127 9.56 -4.01 0.24
C TRP A 127 10.40 -4.57 -0.90
N LEU A 128 11.55 -3.98 -1.10
CA LEU A 128 12.63 -4.47 -1.94
C LEU A 128 13.87 -4.65 -1.07
N VAL A 129 14.45 -5.83 -1.08
CA VAL A 129 15.64 -6.17 -0.31
C VAL A 129 16.76 -6.54 -1.27
N GLY A 130 17.62 -5.58 -1.56
CA GLY A 130 18.84 -5.80 -2.34
C GLY A 130 20.01 -6.25 -1.47
N ALA A 131 21.13 -6.56 -2.11
CA ALA A 131 22.33 -7.05 -1.43
C ALA A 131 22.90 -6.08 -0.39
N SER A 132 22.69 -4.78 -0.55
CA SER A 132 23.26 -3.74 0.32
C SER A 132 22.28 -2.62 0.66
N SER A 133 21.03 -2.74 0.29
CA SER A 133 20.01 -1.75 0.61
C SER A 133 18.62 -2.37 0.68
N THR A 134 17.82 -1.89 1.61
CA THR A 134 16.41 -2.20 1.73
C THR A 134 15.60 -0.93 1.47
N ARG A 135 14.51 -1.05 0.74
CA ARG A 135 13.62 0.06 0.41
C ARG A 135 12.17 -0.37 0.62
N SER A 136 11.41 0.44 1.34
CA SER A 136 9.96 0.35 1.23
C SER A 136 9.50 1.01 -0.07
N VAL A 137 8.41 0.51 -0.61
CA VAL A 137 7.78 1.01 -1.83
C VAL A 137 6.32 1.26 -1.53
N VAL A 138 5.83 2.41 -1.92
CA VAL A 138 4.40 2.74 -1.88
C VAL A 138 3.99 3.15 -3.28
N VAL A 139 2.97 2.48 -3.81
CA VAL A 139 2.31 2.88 -5.06
C VAL A 139 0.91 3.38 -4.72
N TYR A 140 0.44 4.39 -5.43
CA TYR A 140 -0.88 4.95 -5.18
C TYR A 140 -1.54 5.44 -6.46
N SER A 141 -2.85 5.54 -6.43
CA SER A 141 -3.65 6.07 -7.52
C SER A 141 -3.79 7.57 -7.40
N ASP A 142 -3.42 8.27 -8.47
CA ASP A 142 -3.85 9.63 -8.72
C ASP A 142 -4.76 9.60 -9.96
N LEU A 143 -6.02 9.97 -9.78
CA LEU A 143 -7.03 9.93 -10.85
C LEU A 143 -6.70 10.74 -12.10
N ASN A 144 -5.84 11.72 -11.95
CA ASN A 144 -5.50 12.62 -13.04
C ASN A 144 -4.42 12.05 -13.98
N SER A 145 -3.89 10.87 -13.67
CA SER A 145 -2.75 10.31 -14.39
C SER A 145 -2.91 8.80 -14.60
N GLY A 146 -2.75 8.34 -15.81
CA GLY A 146 -2.55 6.91 -16.12
C GLY A 146 -1.18 6.38 -15.71
N ASN A 147 -0.35 7.21 -15.08
CA ASN A 147 0.98 6.85 -14.62
C ASN A 147 0.93 6.10 -13.28
N ILE A 148 1.98 5.36 -12.97
CA ILE A 148 2.18 4.81 -11.64
C ILE A 148 2.87 5.88 -10.79
N ASN A 149 2.14 6.39 -9.80
CA ASN A 149 2.66 7.32 -8.82
C ASN A 149 3.22 6.53 -7.63
N TRP A 150 4.40 6.90 -7.16
CA TRP A 150 5.04 6.07 -6.15
C TRP A 150 6.09 6.81 -5.33
N TYR A 151 6.32 6.28 -4.14
CA TYR A 151 7.39 6.68 -3.22
C TYR A 151 8.29 5.51 -2.89
N THR A 152 9.53 5.82 -2.53
CA THR A 152 10.41 4.88 -1.85
C THR A 152 10.77 5.41 -0.47
N GLY A 153 10.85 4.51 0.51
CA GLY A 153 11.28 4.84 1.86
C GLY A 153 12.60 4.14 2.21
N ASN A 154 13.40 4.81 3.03
CA ASN A 154 14.58 4.24 3.65
C ASN A 154 14.65 4.73 5.10
N ALA A 155 14.49 3.81 6.05
CA ALA A 155 14.50 4.12 7.49
C ALA A 155 13.58 5.31 7.87
N GLY A 156 12.36 5.33 7.33
CA GLY A 156 11.36 6.36 7.60
C GLY A 156 11.48 7.65 6.79
N VAL A 157 12.48 7.77 5.92
CA VAL A 157 12.60 8.91 5.00
C VAL A 157 12.01 8.53 3.64
N PHE A 158 10.86 9.11 3.31
CA PHE A 158 10.18 8.87 2.04
C PHE A 158 10.60 9.88 0.98
N THR A 159 10.81 9.38 -0.23
CA THR A 159 11.19 10.19 -1.40
C THR A 159 10.22 9.91 -2.54
N ARG A 160 9.56 10.96 -3.05
CA ARG A 160 8.74 10.88 -4.25
C ARG A 160 9.62 10.51 -5.42
N GLN A 161 9.23 9.50 -6.16
CA GLN A 161 9.93 9.07 -7.37
C GLN A 161 9.25 9.65 -8.61
N PRO A 162 9.99 9.82 -9.72
CA PRO A 162 9.38 10.19 -10.99
C PRO A 162 8.30 9.19 -11.38
N ASP A 163 7.19 9.70 -11.89
CA ASP A 163 6.07 8.86 -12.33
C ASP A 163 6.53 7.87 -13.40
N PHE A 164 6.13 6.63 -13.25
CA PHE A 164 6.35 5.63 -14.27
C PHE A 164 5.17 5.65 -15.26
N VAL A 165 5.48 5.89 -16.52
CA VAL A 165 4.53 5.85 -17.63
C VAL A 165 4.49 4.42 -18.18
N PRO A 166 3.42 3.65 -17.91
CA PRO A 166 3.34 2.27 -18.39
C PRO A 166 3.10 2.23 -19.90
N THR A 167 3.60 1.18 -20.53
CA THR A 167 3.32 0.85 -21.94
C THR A 167 2.77 -0.57 -22.00
N PRO A 168 1.55 -0.81 -22.48
CA PRO A 168 0.57 0.20 -22.90
C PRO A 168 0.13 1.12 -21.76
N ALA A 169 -0.44 2.26 -22.11
CA ALA A 169 -0.97 3.19 -21.13
C ALA A 169 -2.13 2.55 -20.35
N ILE A 170 -2.10 2.71 -19.03
CA ILE A 170 -3.21 2.31 -18.15
C ILE A 170 -4.25 3.44 -18.18
N ALA A 171 -5.51 3.13 -18.25
CA ALA A 171 -6.56 4.15 -18.18
C ALA A 171 -6.52 4.91 -16.83
N THR A 172 -6.95 6.16 -16.85
CA THR A 172 -6.76 7.09 -15.73
C THR A 172 -7.45 6.69 -14.43
N SER A 173 -8.56 5.95 -14.51
CA SER A 173 -9.25 5.46 -13.32
C SER A 173 -8.81 4.04 -13.01
N ARG A 174 -8.28 3.83 -11.81
CA ARG A 174 -7.87 2.50 -11.33
C ARG A 174 -8.91 1.98 -10.36
N GLY A 175 -9.25 0.70 -10.48
CA GLY A 175 -10.20 0.05 -9.61
C GLY A 175 -9.55 -0.62 -8.39
N TYR A 176 -8.39 -1.20 -8.60
CA TYR A 176 -7.66 -1.97 -7.59
C TYR A 176 -6.17 -2.00 -7.91
N MET A 177 -5.33 -2.02 -6.89
CA MET A 177 -3.90 -2.24 -7.03
C MET A 177 -3.36 -3.12 -5.91
N ASP A 178 -2.31 -3.85 -6.21
CA ASP A 178 -1.62 -4.67 -5.24
C ASP A 178 -0.15 -4.83 -5.60
N ILE A 179 0.73 -5.00 -4.61
CA ILE A 179 2.15 -5.26 -4.82
C ILE A 179 2.64 -6.37 -3.89
N HIS A 180 3.45 -7.25 -4.43
CA HIS A 180 4.12 -8.28 -3.64
C HIS A 180 5.58 -8.43 -4.05
N MET A 181 6.43 -8.59 -3.05
CA MET A 181 7.83 -8.90 -3.25
C MET A 181 7.99 -10.35 -3.71
N ASP A 182 8.92 -10.59 -4.64
CA ASP A 182 9.32 -11.95 -5.01
C ASP A 182 10.01 -12.62 -3.80
N PRO A 183 9.48 -13.73 -3.27
CA PRO A 183 10.04 -14.39 -2.10
C PRO A 183 11.41 -15.05 -2.36
N VAL A 184 11.78 -15.25 -3.63
CA VAL A 184 13.07 -15.83 -4.04
C VAL A 184 14.08 -14.72 -4.36
N ASP A 185 13.70 -13.80 -5.24
CA ASP A 185 14.50 -12.63 -5.55
C ASP A 185 13.88 -11.38 -4.89
N LYS A 186 14.19 -11.19 -3.64
CA LYS A 186 13.65 -10.10 -2.82
C LYS A 186 13.98 -8.69 -3.35
N ALA A 187 14.89 -8.59 -4.34
CA ALA A 187 15.18 -7.34 -5.04
C ALA A 187 14.13 -6.99 -6.12
N GLN A 188 13.11 -7.80 -6.24
CA GLN A 188 12.02 -7.59 -7.21
C GLN A 188 10.66 -7.56 -6.50
N LEU A 189 9.76 -6.75 -7.02
CA LEU A 189 8.34 -6.82 -6.68
C LEU A 189 7.48 -6.79 -7.94
N MET A 190 6.32 -7.42 -7.85
CA MET A 190 5.29 -7.38 -8.87
C MET A 190 4.20 -6.40 -8.42
N TYR A 191 3.81 -5.53 -9.31
CA TYR A 191 2.65 -4.66 -9.20
C TYR A 191 1.56 -5.15 -10.14
N LEU A 192 0.37 -5.33 -9.60
CA LEU A 192 -0.84 -5.58 -10.38
C LEU A 192 -1.82 -4.41 -10.21
N THR A 193 -2.50 -4.06 -11.28
CA THR A 193 -3.57 -3.07 -11.23
C THR A 193 -4.63 -3.37 -12.28
N SER A 194 -5.86 -3.05 -11.94
CA SER A 194 -6.95 -2.99 -12.91
C SER A 194 -7.29 -1.54 -13.24
N ASP A 195 -7.86 -1.30 -14.41
CA ASP A 195 -8.29 0.01 -14.84
C ASP A 195 -9.80 0.11 -15.08
N SER A 196 -10.29 1.28 -15.45
CA SER A 196 -11.71 1.53 -15.72
C SER A 196 -12.25 0.85 -16.98
N LEU A 197 -11.37 0.32 -17.82
CA LEU A 197 -11.74 -0.43 -19.03
C LEU A 197 -11.87 -1.92 -18.78
N SER A 198 -11.70 -2.35 -17.52
CA SER A 198 -11.71 -3.77 -17.13
C SER A 198 -10.47 -4.54 -17.61
N ASP A 199 -9.37 -3.82 -17.75
CA ASP A 199 -8.10 -4.42 -18.12
C ASP A 199 -7.24 -4.68 -16.86
N LEU A 200 -6.55 -5.81 -16.84
CA LEU A 200 -5.61 -6.18 -15.78
C LEU A 200 -4.18 -6.06 -16.30
N TYR A 201 -3.35 -5.35 -15.55
CA TYR A 201 -1.95 -5.12 -15.89
C TYR A 201 -1.01 -5.62 -14.80
N ALA A 202 0.13 -6.20 -15.23
CA ALA A 202 1.25 -6.49 -14.35
C ALA A 202 2.48 -5.67 -14.75
N LYS A 203 3.18 -5.17 -13.76
CA LYS A 203 4.46 -4.46 -13.92
C LYS A 203 5.43 -4.96 -12.85
N ARG A 204 6.71 -4.92 -13.16
CA ARG A 204 7.75 -5.35 -12.23
C ARG A 204 8.66 -4.18 -11.89
N LEU A 205 8.93 -3.98 -10.60
CA LEU A 205 9.97 -3.08 -10.12
C LEU A 205 11.17 -3.89 -9.66
N VAL A 206 12.35 -3.50 -10.10
CA VAL A 206 13.61 -4.17 -9.77
C VAL A 206 14.56 -3.18 -9.11
N LEU A 207 15.13 -3.60 -7.98
CA LEU A 207 16.25 -2.92 -7.33
C LEU A 207 17.56 -3.54 -7.81
N SER A 208 18.34 -2.81 -8.59
CA SER A 208 19.65 -3.22 -9.06
C SER A 208 20.76 -2.44 -8.37
N GLY A 209 21.82 -3.15 -7.98
CA GLY A 209 22.92 -2.56 -7.22
C GLY A 209 22.45 -2.04 -5.84
N THR A 210 22.94 -0.87 -5.47
CA THR A 210 22.66 -0.27 -4.16
C THR A 210 21.43 0.63 -4.13
N SER A 211 20.97 1.16 -5.28
CA SER A 211 19.94 2.19 -5.28
C SER A 211 19.14 2.34 -6.59
N THR A 212 19.52 1.65 -7.65
CA THR A 212 18.85 1.84 -8.94
C THR A 212 17.52 1.06 -8.97
N LEU A 213 16.43 1.80 -9.10
CA LEU A 213 15.10 1.26 -9.20
C LEU A 213 14.60 1.39 -10.63
N THR A 214 14.19 0.28 -11.21
CA THR A 214 13.74 0.25 -12.61
C THR A 214 12.41 -0.48 -12.73
N TRP A 215 11.40 0.24 -13.20
CA TRP A 215 10.17 -0.38 -13.66
C TRP A 215 10.39 -1.07 -15.00
N THR A 216 9.94 -2.29 -15.10
CA THR A 216 9.95 -3.03 -16.36
C THR A 216 8.52 -3.34 -16.77
N ASN A 217 8.21 -3.08 -18.02
CA ASN A 217 6.98 -3.60 -18.62
C ASN A 217 7.17 -5.09 -18.80
N SER A 218 6.41 -5.92 -18.09
CA SER A 218 6.55 -7.34 -18.22
C SER A 218 6.28 -7.78 -19.65
N ASP A 219 5.37 -7.29 -20.39
CA ASP A 219 5.14 -7.81 -21.76
C ASP A 219 4.42 -6.81 -22.68
N GLY A 220 4.16 -5.58 -22.22
CA GLY A 220 3.52 -4.55 -23.05
C GLY A 220 2.06 -4.79 -23.38
N VAL A 221 1.42 -5.78 -22.75
CA VAL A 221 0.03 -6.19 -23.01
C VAL A 221 -0.71 -6.24 -21.69
N ALA A 222 -2.01 -5.95 -21.69
CA ALA A 222 -2.87 -6.28 -20.57
C ALA A 222 -2.88 -7.82 -20.39
N LEU A 223 -2.84 -8.29 -19.15
CA LEU A 223 -2.95 -9.73 -18.84
C LEU A 223 -4.34 -10.24 -19.18
N GLU A 224 -5.33 -9.39 -19.05
CA GLU A 224 -6.73 -9.67 -19.33
C GLU A 224 -7.42 -8.36 -19.74
N THR A 225 -8.28 -8.39 -20.74
CA THR A 225 -8.96 -7.22 -21.32
C THR A 225 -10.48 -7.22 -21.13
N THR A 226 -11.01 -8.19 -20.44
CA THR A 226 -12.48 -8.39 -20.33
C THR A 226 -12.92 -8.82 -18.95
N LEU A 227 -12.33 -8.28 -17.90
CA LEU A 227 -12.77 -8.59 -16.53
C LEU A 227 -14.23 -8.15 -16.32
N PRO A 228 -15.10 -9.04 -15.81
CA PRO A 228 -16.53 -8.82 -15.81
C PRO A 228 -17.05 -7.66 -14.93
N GLN A 229 -16.27 -7.16 -14.03
CA GLN A 229 -16.51 -5.90 -13.26
C GLN A 229 -15.29 -5.58 -12.43
N VAL A 230 -14.62 -4.50 -12.75
CA VAL A 230 -13.31 -4.18 -12.19
C VAL A 230 -13.38 -3.32 -10.95
N ILE A 231 -14.48 -2.61 -10.76
CA ILE A 231 -14.56 -1.57 -9.72
C ILE A 231 -14.86 -2.16 -8.34
N SER A 232 -15.41 -3.38 -8.27
CA SER A 232 -15.86 -3.98 -7.00
C SER A 232 -15.33 -5.38 -6.72
N SER A 233 -14.48 -5.94 -7.59
CA SER A 233 -13.96 -7.29 -7.39
C SER A 233 -12.46 -7.23 -7.11
N PRO A 234 -12.05 -7.31 -5.84
CA PRO A 234 -10.64 -7.41 -5.51
C PRO A 234 -10.07 -8.69 -6.13
N PHE A 235 -8.92 -8.57 -6.75
CA PHE A 235 -8.08 -9.72 -7.06
C PHE A 235 -6.97 -9.78 -6.01
N SER A 236 -6.44 -10.95 -5.82
CA SER A 236 -5.25 -11.17 -5.02
C SER A 236 -4.28 -12.02 -5.81
N PHE A 237 -3.02 -11.80 -5.66
CA PHE A 237 -2.01 -12.66 -6.23
C PHE A 237 -0.95 -13.02 -5.20
N ALA A 238 -0.28 -14.13 -5.43
CA ALA A 238 0.87 -14.52 -4.62
C ALA A 238 1.91 -15.17 -5.53
N PHE A 239 3.17 -15.04 -5.14
CA PHE A 239 4.22 -15.82 -5.79
C PHE A 239 4.13 -17.28 -5.38
N TRP A 240 4.20 -18.18 -6.37
CA TRP A 240 4.30 -19.60 -6.13
C TRP A 240 5.77 -20.02 -6.16
N LYS A 241 6.29 -20.47 -5.04
CA LYS A 241 7.62 -21.07 -4.98
C LYS A 241 7.51 -22.54 -5.40
N LYS A 242 8.19 -22.91 -6.50
CA LYS A 242 8.41 -24.33 -6.84
C LYS A 242 9.51 -24.93 -5.96
#